data_dc4f762ec334d3850fee678de6e62628
#
_entry.id   dc4f762ec334d3850fee678de6e62628
#
_cell.length_a   1.000
_cell.length_b   1.000
_cell.length_c   1.000
_cell.angle_alpha   90.00
_cell.angle_beta   90.00
_cell.angle_gamma   90.00
#
_symmetry.space_group_name_H-M   'P 1'
#
loop_
_entity.id
_entity.type
_entity.pdbx_description
1 polymer ?
#
loop_
_entity_poly.entity_id
_entity_poly.type
_entity_poly.pdbx_seq_one_letter_code
_entity_poly.pdbx_strand_id
1 'polypeptide(L)'
;MRIGVLGSGVVGKVLAAGFAGQGHEVMIGSRHPEKLADWLQENPGVGSGFFGDTAAFAELVVLAVKGTAANKALSLAGEENHAGKPVIDATNPIADQPPAKGVLRFFTNLDESLMEQLQKQYPDTKFVKAFNSVSSARMVNPRFEGGKPTMFICGNDEQAKDVVTELLDQFGWDTEDMGPVEAARAIEPLCMLYCIPGLTRDEWGHAFKLLK
;
A
#
# COMPACT_ATOMS: atom_id res chain seq x y z
N MET A 1 17.59 -0.73 -2.88
CA MET A 1 17.29 -0.13 -1.55
C MET A 1 16.73 -1.20 -0.62
N ARG A 2 16.71 -0.91 0.69
CA ARG A 2 16.09 -1.76 1.71
C ARG A 2 14.63 -1.35 1.91
N ILE A 3 13.71 -2.30 1.68
CA ILE A 3 12.26 -2.05 1.78
C ILE A 3 11.68 -2.90 2.90
N GLY A 4 10.98 -2.26 3.85
CA GLY A 4 10.27 -2.90 4.94
C GLY A 4 8.77 -2.93 4.68
N VAL A 5 8.16 -4.11 4.62
CA VAL A 5 6.72 -4.25 4.39
C VAL A 5 6.02 -4.58 5.70
N LEU A 6 5.26 -3.65 6.24
CA LEU A 6 4.47 -3.82 7.46
C LEU A 6 3.13 -4.48 7.12
N GLY A 7 3.02 -5.77 7.38
CA GLY A 7 1.83 -6.57 7.12
C GLY A 7 2.13 -7.83 6.31
N SER A 8 1.70 -8.97 6.83
CA SER A 8 1.94 -10.30 6.27
C SER A 8 0.68 -10.94 5.63
N GLY A 9 -0.30 -10.10 5.29
CA GLY A 9 -1.47 -10.50 4.50
C GLY A 9 -1.13 -10.66 3.01
N VAL A 10 -2.14 -10.95 2.19
CA VAL A 10 -1.96 -11.18 0.74
C VAL A 10 -1.26 -9.99 0.07
N VAL A 11 -1.70 -8.75 0.33
CA VAL A 11 -1.10 -7.53 -0.24
C VAL A 11 0.36 -7.40 0.18
N GLY A 12 0.67 -7.54 1.48
CA GLY A 12 2.05 -7.43 1.97
C GLY A 12 2.97 -8.48 1.35
N LYS A 13 2.51 -9.72 1.23
CA LYS A 13 3.28 -10.80 0.59
C LYS A 13 3.54 -10.54 -0.89
N VAL A 14 2.53 -10.08 -1.63
CA VAL A 14 2.66 -9.75 -3.07
C VAL A 14 3.64 -8.60 -3.28
N LEU A 15 3.53 -7.53 -2.50
CA LEU A 15 4.44 -6.39 -2.62
C LEU A 15 5.86 -6.76 -2.19
N ALA A 16 6.04 -7.52 -1.10
CA ALA A 16 7.36 -7.97 -0.66
C ALA A 16 8.05 -8.84 -1.72
N ALA A 17 7.36 -9.84 -2.27
CA ALA A 17 7.89 -10.67 -3.34
C ALA A 17 8.16 -9.85 -4.62
N GLY A 18 7.29 -8.89 -4.96
CA GLY A 18 7.46 -8.01 -6.09
C GLY A 18 8.71 -7.16 -5.99
N PHE A 19 8.93 -6.49 -4.87
CA PHE A 19 10.14 -5.68 -4.64
C PHE A 19 11.41 -6.53 -4.63
N ALA A 20 11.39 -7.71 -4.01
CA ALA A 20 12.52 -8.64 -4.05
C ALA A 20 12.82 -9.09 -5.50
N GLY A 21 11.80 -9.34 -6.30
CA GLY A 21 11.92 -9.67 -7.73
C GLY A 21 12.50 -8.54 -8.58
N GLN A 22 12.44 -7.28 -8.13
CA GLN A 22 13.10 -6.12 -8.75
C GLN A 22 14.51 -5.87 -8.20
N GLY A 23 15.03 -6.75 -7.34
CA GLY A 23 16.40 -6.68 -6.82
C GLY A 23 16.56 -5.79 -5.59
N HIS A 24 15.46 -5.45 -4.89
CA HIS A 24 15.53 -4.77 -3.60
C HIS A 24 15.80 -5.76 -2.46
N GLU A 25 16.45 -5.30 -1.40
CA GLU A 25 16.52 -6.04 -0.13
C GLU A 25 15.21 -5.84 0.62
N VAL A 26 14.51 -6.93 0.93
CA VAL A 26 13.15 -6.84 1.49
C VAL A 26 13.03 -7.58 2.81
N MET A 27 12.38 -6.95 3.77
CA MET A 27 11.93 -7.57 5.01
C MET A 27 10.42 -7.42 5.16
N ILE A 28 9.72 -8.52 5.45
CA ILE A 28 8.27 -8.50 5.73
C ILE A 28 8.02 -8.55 7.24
N GLY A 29 7.29 -7.57 7.74
CA GLY A 29 6.93 -7.43 9.15
C GLY A 29 5.62 -8.12 9.49
N SER A 30 5.62 -8.84 10.61
CA SER A 30 4.44 -9.50 11.15
C SER A 30 4.41 -9.41 12.68
N ARG A 31 3.22 -9.54 13.25
CA ARG A 31 3.07 -9.79 14.70
C ARG A 31 3.49 -11.23 15.07
N HIS A 32 3.58 -12.11 14.08
CA HIS A 32 3.91 -13.50 14.19
C HIS A 32 4.82 -13.91 13.02
N PRO A 33 6.11 -13.47 13.01
CA PRO A 33 7.03 -13.76 11.89
C PRO A 33 7.23 -15.26 11.66
N GLU A 34 7.14 -16.07 12.71
CA GLU A 34 7.27 -17.53 12.67
C GLU A 34 6.24 -18.20 11.73
N LYS A 35 5.09 -17.58 11.52
CA LYS A 35 4.04 -18.08 10.62
C LYS A 35 4.34 -17.84 9.13
N LEU A 36 5.43 -17.18 8.82
CA LEU A 36 5.85 -16.91 7.45
C LEU A 36 6.85 -17.96 6.93
N ALA A 37 7.26 -18.93 7.74
CA ALA A 37 8.32 -19.88 7.42
C ALA A 37 8.12 -20.56 6.05
N ASP A 38 6.94 -21.12 5.79
CA ASP A 38 6.65 -21.81 4.50
C ASP A 38 6.70 -20.85 3.32
N TRP A 39 6.09 -19.66 3.48
CA TRP A 39 6.09 -18.65 2.43
C TRP A 39 7.51 -18.11 2.13
N LEU A 40 8.38 -17.99 3.15
CA LEU A 40 9.77 -17.56 2.98
C LEU A 40 10.62 -18.61 2.24
N GLN A 41 10.31 -19.91 2.38
CA GLN A 41 10.97 -20.95 1.59
C GLN A 41 10.71 -20.77 0.09
N GLU A 42 9.51 -20.32 -0.29
CA GLU A 42 9.13 -20.02 -1.66
C GLU A 42 9.67 -18.65 -2.13
N ASN A 43 10.07 -17.77 -1.19
CA ASN A 43 10.53 -16.41 -1.45
C ASN A 43 11.88 -16.13 -0.75
N PRO A 44 12.98 -16.83 -1.12
CA PRO A 44 14.25 -16.79 -0.38
C PRO A 44 14.95 -15.43 -0.39
N GLY A 45 14.52 -14.50 -1.26
CA GLY A 45 15.00 -13.10 -1.30
C GLY A 45 14.37 -12.18 -0.27
N VAL A 46 13.44 -12.68 0.58
CA VAL A 46 12.71 -11.87 1.57
C VAL A 46 13.07 -12.31 2.97
N GLY A 47 13.49 -11.39 3.82
CA GLY A 47 13.62 -11.61 5.27
C GLY A 47 12.30 -11.38 6.01
N SER A 48 12.21 -11.78 7.28
CA SER A 48 11.06 -11.47 8.12
C SER A 48 11.46 -11.00 9.51
N GLY A 49 10.60 -10.20 10.15
CA GLY A 49 10.82 -9.69 11.50
C GLY A 49 9.54 -9.18 12.14
N PHE A 50 9.66 -8.66 13.36
CA PHE A 50 8.59 -7.86 13.95
C PHE A 50 8.52 -6.48 13.26
N PHE A 51 7.42 -5.74 13.47
CA PHE A 51 7.23 -4.45 12.81
C PHE A 51 8.35 -3.44 13.13
N GLY A 52 8.84 -3.41 14.38
CA GLY A 52 9.96 -2.55 14.77
C GLY A 52 11.25 -2.87 14.00
N ASP A 53 11.64 -4.15 13.96
CA ASP A 53 12.84 -4.59 13.23
C ASP A 53 12.74 -4.30 11.73
N THR A 54 11.54 -4.52 11.17
CA THR A 54 11.25 -4.29 9.75
C THR A 54 11.35 -2.81 9.38
N ALA A 55 10.78 -1.93 10.19
CA ALA A 55 10.84 -0.48 9.95
C ALA A 55 12.26 0.08 10.19
N ALA A 56 12.99 -0.42 11.21
CA ALA A 56 14.37 -0.02 11.47
C ALA A 56 15.32 -0.42 10.33
N PHE A 57 15.13 -1.62 9.73
CA PHE A 57 15.87 -2.10 8.56
C PHE A 57 15.68 -1.22 7.34
N ALA A 58 14.48 -0.67 7.16
CA ALA A 58 14.01 -0.07 5.92
C ALA A 58 14.58 1.33 5.66
N GLU A 59 14.85 1.63 4.39
CA GLU A 59 14.99 2.99 3.83
C GLU A 59 13.63 3.52 3.35
N LEU A 60 12.74 2.62 2.93
CA LEU A 60 11.35 2.88 2.57
C LEU A 60 10.45 1.83 3.23
N VAL A 61 9.36 2.28 3.81
CA VAL A 61 8.36 1.41 4.46
C VAL A 61 7.12 1.28 3.58
N VAL A 62 6.51 0.10 3.55
CA VAL A 62 5.21 -0.16 2.92
C VAL A 62 4.21 -0.55 4.00
N LEU A 63 3.16 0.22 4.17
CA LEU A 63 2.08 -0.07 5.11
C LEU A 63 0.99 -0.89 4.39
N ALA A 64 0.99 -2.20 4.60
CA ALA A 64 0.13 -3.17 3.90
C ALA A 64 -0.74 -3.99 4.90
N VAL A 65 -1.43 -3.29 5.77
CA VAL A 65 -2.37 -3.85 6.75
C VAL A 65 -3.81 -3.41 6.46
N LYS A 66 -4.78 -3.93 7.20
CA LYS A 66 -6.13 -3.36 7.18
C LYS A 66 -6.10 -1.91 7.68
N GLY A 67 -6.92 -1.03 7.09
CA GLY A 67 -7.00 0.38 7.52
C GLY A 67 -7.31 0.54 9.01
N THR A 68 -8.18 -0.30 9.57
CA THR A 68 -8.50 -0.33 11.02
C THR A 68 -7.30 -0.71 11.90
N ALA A 69 -6.24 -1.29 11.33
CA ALA A 69 -5.01 -1.66 12.02
C ALA A 69 -3.80 -0.76 11.67
N ALA A 70 -3.97 0.22 10.78
CA ALA A 70 -2.87 1.04 10.26
C ALA A 70 -2.10 1.77 11.36
N ASN A 71 -2.82 2.52 12.19
CA ASN A 71 -2.22 3.23 13.32
C ASN A 71 -1.49 2.30 14.30
N LYS A 72 -2.12 1.16 14.65
CA LYS A 72 -1.48 0.18 15.54
C LYS A 72 -0.21 -0.43 14.93
N ALA A 73 -0.18 -0.67 13.62
CA ALA A 73 0.99 -1.18 12.93
C ALA A 73 2.16 -0.17 12.96
N LEU A 74 1.90 1.12 12.70
CA LEU A 74 2.90 2.19 12.80
C LEU A 74 3.39 2.38 14.23
N SER A 75 2.51 2.36 15.22
CA SER A 75 2.89 2.40 16.64
C SER A 75 3.80 1.22 17.05
N LEU A 76 3.54 0.01 16.54
CA LEU A 76 4.39 -1.16 16.78
C LEU A 76 5.71 -1.13 16.00
N ALA A 77 5.74 -0.40 14.90
CA ALA A 77 6.96 -0.15 14.13
C ALA A 77 7.94 0.79 14.86
N GLY A 78 7.42 1.65 15.74
CA GLY A 78 8.16 2.72 16.42
C GLY A 78 8.28 3.95 15.53
N GLU A 79 7.81 5.10 16.03
CA GLU A 79 7.80 6.35 15.25
C GLU A 79 9.19 6.73 14.76
N GLU A 80 10.21 6.55 15.60
CA GLU A 80 11.62 6.81 15.28
C GLU A 80 12.14 5.99 14.09
N ASN A 81 11.52 4.85 13.80
CA ASN A 81 11.92 3.96 12.72
C ASN A 81 11.32 4.32 11.36
N HIS A 82 10.29 5.20 11.32
CA HIS A 82 9.69 5.66 10.06
C HIS A 82 9.66 7.18 9.91
N ALA A 83 10.00 7.96 10.94
CA ALA A 83 10.18 9.40 10.84
C ALA A 83 11.22 9.74 9.77
N GLY A 84 10.90 10.72 8.91
CA GLY A 84 11.75 11.17 7.80
C GLY A 84 11.85 10.20 6.61
N LYS A 85 11.27 8.99 6.71
CA LYS A 85 11.31 8.00 5.63
C LYS A 85 10.06 8.06 4.76
N PRO A 86 10.15 7.74 3.45
CA PRO A 86 8.99 7.45 2.62
C PRO A 86 8.21 6.25 3.17
N VAL A 87 6.89 6.40 3.26
CA VAL A 87 5.97 5.32 3.63
C VAL A 87 4.89 5.19 2.57
N ILE A 88 4.94 4.13 1.77
CA ILE A 88 3.83 3.78 0.86
C ILE A 88 2.64 3.34 1.70
N ASP A 89 1.57 4.10 1.65
CA ASP A 89 0.31 3.73 2.29
C ASP A 89 -0.61 3.01 1.29
N ALA A 90 -0.64 1.69 1.39
CA ALA A 90 -1.53 0.83 0.59
C ALA A 90 -2.86 0.52 1.31
N THR A 91 -3.16 1.19 2.41
CA THR A 91 -4.36 0.94 3.20
C THR A 91 -5.60 1.63 2.65
N ASN A 92 -6.77 1.14 3.05
CA ASN A 92 -8.07 1.75 2.78
C ASN A 92 -8.89 1.78 4.08
N PRO A 93 -9.73 2.80 4.29
CA PRO A 93 -10.56 2.94 5.48
C PRO A 93 -11.80 2.02 5.48
N ILE A 94 -11.63 0.76 5.08
CA ILE A 94 -12.72 -0.21 5.02
C ILE A 94 -13.14 -0.60 6.44
N ALA A 95 -14.42 -0.39 6.75
CA ALA A 95 -15.01 -0.78 8.02
C ALA A 95 -15.12 -2.31 8.14
N ASP A 96 -15.01 -2.84 9.36
CA ASP A 96 -15.17 -4.28 9.66
C ASP A 96 -16.66 -4.69 9.60
N GLN A 97 -17.32 -4.39 8.47
CA GLN A 97 -18.72 -4.70 8.18
C GLN A 97 -18.84 -5.24 6.76
N PRO A 98 -19.76 -6.18 6.51
CA PRO A 98 -19.97 -6.70 5.16
C PRO A 98 -20.43 -5.59 4.20
N PRO A 99 -20.07 -5.69 2.90
CA PRO A 99 -20.54 -4.76 1.88
C PRO A 99 -22.07 -4.83 1.75
N ALA A 100 -22.69 -3.67 1.52
CA ALA A 100 -24.12 -3.57 1.25
C ALA A 100 -24.36 -3.54 -0.26
N LYS A 101 -24.97 -4.58 -0.83
CA LYS A 101 -25.22 -4.72 -2.29
C LYS A 101 -23.95 -4.51 -3.14
N GLY A 102 -22.82 -5.05 -2.67
CA GLY A 102 -21.52 -4.94 -3.36
C GLY A 102 -20.76 -3.64 -3.11
N VAL A 103 -21.28 -2.74 -2.28
CA VAL A 103 -20.61 -1.46 -1.93
C VAL A 103 -20.00 -1.57 -0.54
N LEU A 104 -18.69 -1.34 -0.44
CA LEU A 104 -17.96 -1.30 0.83
C LEU A 104 -18.46 -0.15 1.71
N ARG A 105 -18.28 -0.31 3.02
CA ARG A 105 -18.43 0.79 3.97
C ARG A 105 -17.06 1.25 4.42
N PHE A 106 -16.86 2.57 4.46
CA PHE A 106 -15.68 3.19 5.03
C PHE A 106 -15.99 3.71 6.44
N PHE A 107 -14.98 3.72 7.31
CA PHE A 107 -15.09 4.33 8.65
C PHE A 107 -14.68 5.80 8.63
N THR A 108 -14.14 6.32 7.51
CA THR A 108 -13.91 7.73 7.24
C THR A 108 -15.04 8.32 6.40
N ASN A 109 -15.02 9.63 6.18
CA ASN A 109 -15.94 10.37 5.31
C ASN A 109 -15.15 11.09 4.19
N LEU A 110 -15.82 11.94 3.40
CA LEU A 110 -15.18 12.69 2.32
C LEU A 110 -14.46 13.96 2.78
N ASP A 111 -14.57 14.33 4.05
CA ASP A 111 -13.92 15.51 4.60
C ASP A 111 -12.55 15.22 5.23
N GLU A 112 -12.27 13.94 5.52
CA GLU A 112 -11.01 13.49 6.07
C GLU A 112 -10.74 12.03 5.69
N SER A 113 -9.61 11.76 5.04
CA SER A 113 -9.13 10.43 4.67
C SER A 113 -8.40 9.73 5.83
N LEU A 114 -8.23 8.41 5.73
CA LEU A 114 -7.37 7.67 6.65
C LEU A 114 -5.92 8.16 6.59
N MET A 115 -5.41 8.44 5.38
CA MET A 115 -4.05 8.94 5.21
C MET A 115 -3.84 10.29 5.90
N GLU A 116 -4.81 11.21 5.86
CA GLU A 116 -4.73 12.48 6.60
C GLU A 116 -4.67 12.25 8.11
N GLN A 117 -5.45 11.30 8.64
CA GLN A 117 -5.41 10.94 10.06
C GLN A 117 -4.04 10.41 10.46
N LEU A 118 -3.43 9.55 9.63
CA LEU A 118 -2.09 9.03 9.85
C LEU A 118 -1.03 10.14 9.77
N GLN A 119 -1.13 11.02 8.77
CA GLN A 119 -0.19 12.14 8.60
C GLN A 119 -0.26 13.14 9.77
N LYS A 120 -1.44 13.41 10.31
CA LYS A 120 -1.60 14.24 11.51
C LYS A 120 -0.96 13.60 12.75
N GLN A 121 -1.08 12.28 12.87
CA GLN A 121 -0.53 11.55 14.01
C GLN A 121 0.99 11.37 13.92
N TYR A 122 1.54 11.23 12.72
CA TYR A 122 2.95 11.02 12.44
C TYR A 122 3.46 12.10 11.47
N PRO A 123 3.62 13.37 11.94
CA PRO A 123 3.89 14.51 11.07
C PRO A 123 5.23 14.41 10.33
N ASP A 124 6.22 13.75 10.92
CA ASP A 124 7.56 13.60 10.34
C ASP A 124 7.65 12.43 9.35
N THR A 125 6.60 11.61 9.23
CA THR A 125 6.56 10.51 8.27
C THR A 125 6.12 11.01 6.90
N LYS A 126 6.83 10.60 5.85
CA LYS A 126 6.56 11.03 4.47
C LYS A 126 5.62 10.04 3.77
N PHE A 127 4.33 10.12 4.08
CA PHE A 127 3.35 9.22 3.49
C PHE A 127 3.13 9.51 2.00
N VAL A 128 3.02 8.42 1.21
CA VAL A 128 2.57 8.45 -0.19
C VAL A 128 1.51 7.37 -0.38
N LYS A 129 0.29 7.77 -0.73
CA LYS A 129 -0.79 6.83 -1.05
C LYS A 129 -0.49 6.15 -2.38
N ALA A 130 -0.51 4.80 -2.42
CA ALA A 130 -0.42 4.02 -3.63
C ALA A 130 -0.98 2.60 -3.42
N PHE A 131 -1.25 1.85 -4.49
CA PHE A 131 -1.76 0.46 -4.48
C PHE A 131 -3.13 0.23 -3.84
N ASN A 132 -3.82 1.27 -3.43
CA ASN A 132 -5.08 1.16 -2.68
C ASN A 132 -6.30 0.79 -3.55
N SER A 133 -6.22 0.93 -4.88
CA SER A 133 -7.36 0.81 -5.81
C SER A 133 -7.17 -0.28 -6.87
N VAL A 134 -6.53 -1.38 -6.50
CA VAL A 134 -6.25 -2.52 -7.38
C VAL A 134 -6.20 -3.82 -6.57
N SER A 135 -6.55 -4.97 -7.16
CA SER A 135 -6.38 -6.27 -6.52
C SER A 135 -4.91 -6.65 -6.38
N SER A 136 -4.56 -7.39 -5.33
CA SER A 136 -3.20 -7.87 -5.10
C SER A 136 -2.63 -8.62 -6.31
N ALA A 137 -3.45 -9.38 -7.04
CA ALA A 137 -3.03 -10.12 -8.23
C ALA A 137 -2.55 -9.23 -9.41
N ARG A 138 -2.80 -7.92 -9.35
CA ARG A 138 -2.44 -6.96 -10.40
C ARG A 138 -1.52 -5.85 -9.91
N MET A 139 -1.02 -5.89 -8.67
CA MET A 139 -0.14 -4.86 -8.13
C MET A 139 1.24 -4.85 -8.78
N VAL A 140 1.75 -6.03 -9.14
CA VAL A 140 3.09 -6.21 -9.72
C VAL A 140 2.97 -6.70 -11.16
N ASN A 141 3.64 -6.02 -12.09
CA ASN A 141 3.64 -6.31 -13.52
C ASN A 141 2.23 -6.49 -14.12
N PRO A 142 1.30 -5.55 -13.90
CA PRO A 142 -0.04 -5.63 -14.46
C PRO A 142 0.03 -5.61 -15.98
N ARG A 143 -0.74 -6.50 -16.63
CA ARG A 143 -0.84 -6.55 -18.09
C ARG A 143 -2.29 -6.39 -18.50
N PHE A 144 -2.55 -5.37 -19.32
CA PHE A 144 -3.86 -5.05 -19.87
C PHE A 144 -3.71 -4.72 -21.37
N GLU A 145 -4.69 -5.10 -22.19
CA GLU A 145 -4.70 -4.78 -23.62
C GLU A 145 -4.69 -3.27 -23.88
N GLY A 146 -5.28 -2.47 -22.97
CA GLY A 146 -5.29 -1.00 -23.03
C GLY A 146 -4.00 -0.31 -22.62
N GLY A 147 -2.90 -1.05 -22.42
CA GLY A 147 -1.59 -0.52 -21.99
C GLY A 147 -1.41 -0.46 -20.47
N LYS A 148 -0.38 0.28 -20.03
CA LYS A 148 -0.08 0.45 -18.60
C LYS A 148 -1.28 1.09 -17.88
N PRO A 149 -1.77 0.53 -16.77
CA PRO A 149 -2.81 1.18 -15.97
C PRO A 149 -2.24 2.36 -15.20
N THR A 150 -3.10 3.25 -14.69
CA THR A 150 -2.70 4.42 -13.92
C THR A 150 -2.80 4.13 -12.42
N MET A 151 -1.72 4.40 -11.69
CA MET A 151 -1.71 4.49 -10.23
C MET A 151 -1.78 5.95 -9.81
N PHE A 152 -2.87 6.33 -9.16
CA PHE A 152 -3.01 7.66 -8.57
C PHE A 152 -2.28 7.68 -7.24
N ILE A 153 -1.40 8.68 -7.06
CA ILE A 153 -0.67 8.89 -5.81
C ILE A 153 -0.98 10.27 -5.23
N CYS A 154 -0.71 10.46 -3.95
CA CYS A 154 -0.65 11.76 -3.30
C CYS A 154 0.26 11.69 -2.07
N GLY A 155 0.75 12.86 -1.63
CA GLY A 155 1.59 12.98 -0.45
C GLY A 155 2.20 14.38 -0.36
N ASN A 156 2.71 14.74 0.82
CA ASN A 156 3.21 16.09 1.08
C ASN A 156 4.70 16.28 0.74
N ASP A 157 5.46 15.20 0.56
CA ASP A 157 6.89 15.25 0.28
C ASP A 157 7.17 14.84 -1.17
N GLU A 158 7.67 15.79 -1.96
CA GLU A 158 7.94 15.58 -3.40
C GLU A 158 8.99 14.47 -3.62
N GLN A 159 10.05 14.42 -2.80
CA GLN A 159 11.10 13.40 -2.94
C GLN A 159 10.57 12.00 -2.64
N ALA A 160 9.68 11.87 -1.65
CA ALA A 160 9.02 10.60 -1.36
C ALA A 160 8.11 10.17 -2.52
N LYS A 161 7.36 11.10 -3.15
CA LYS A 161 6.55 10.81 -4.34
C LYS A 161 7.40 10.40 -5.55
N ASP A 162 8.55 11.03 -5.76
CA ASP A 162 9.49 10.65 -6.82
C ASP A 162 9.99 9.22 -6.65
N VAL A 163 10.46 8.87 -5.44
CA VAL A 163 10.89 7.49 -5.12
C VAL A 163 9.78 6.48 -5.36
N VAL A 164 8.55 6.79 -4.93
CA VAL A 164 7.40 5.90 -5.13
C VAL A 164 7.04 5.77 -6.61
N THR A 165 7.15 6.85 -7.39
CA THR A 165 6.92 6.84 -8.84
C THR A 165 7.91 5.93 -9.56
N GLU A 166 9.19 5.95 -9.19
CA GLU A 166 10.21 5.04 -9.74
C GLU A 166 9.87 3.57 -9.45
N LEU A 167 9.42 3.27 -8.23
CA LEU A 167 9.01 1.90 -7.84
C LEU A 167 7.74 1.45 -8.60
N LEU A 168 6.80 2.35 -8.82
CA LEU A 168 5.60 2.09 -9.61
C LEU A 168 5.93 1.82 -11.08
N ASP A 169 6.87 2.57 -11.69
CA ASP A 169 7.31 2.31 -13.06
C ASP A 169 8.00 0.94 -13.18
N GLN A 170 8.85 0.56 -12.22
CA GLN A 170 9.44 -0.79 -12.15
C GLN A 170 8.37 -1.89 -12.11
N PHE A 171 7.24 -1.64 -11.46
CA PHE A 171 6.10 -2.55 -11.40
C PHE A 171 5.18 -2.47 -12.63
N GLY A 172 5.43 -1.55 -13.57
CA GLY A 172 4.67 -1.44 -14.82
C GLY A 172 3.43 -0.55 -14.74
N TRP A 173 3.42 0.43 -13.84
CA TRP A 173 2.34 1.41 -13.70
C TRP A 173 2.71 2.75 -14.36
N ASP A 174 1.73 3.43 -14.95
CA ASP A 174 1.79 4.88 -15.17
C ASP A 174 1.38 5.57 -13.88
N THR A 175 2.16 6.54 -13.41
CA THR A 175 1.86 7.27 -12.17
C THR A 175 1.22 8.61 -12.47
N GLU A 176 0.17 8.94 -11.73
CA GLU A 176 -0.47 10.26 -11.74
C GLU A 176 -0.46 10.84 -10.33
N ASP A 177 0.32 11.89 -10.13
CA ASP A 177 0.38 12.63 -8.87
C ASP A 177 -0.82 13.57 -8.74
N MET A 178 -1.64 13.36 -7.73
CA MET A 178 -2.85 14.13 -7.45
C MET A 178 -2.61 15.27 -6.44
N GLY A 179 -1.34 15.50 -6.04
CA GLY A 179 -0.95 16.57 -5.15
C GLY A 179 -0.81 16.16 -3.68
N PRO A 180 -1.15 17.04 -2.72
CA PRO A 180 -0.89 16.83 -1.30
C PRO A 180 -1.81 15.77 -0.68
N VAL A 181 -1.59 15.49 0.62
CA VAL A 181 -2.28 14.43 1.38
C VAL A 181 -3.79 14.50 1.31
N GLU A 182 -4.38 15.68 1.18
CA GLU A 182 -5.83 15.89 1.07
C GLU A 182 -6.44 15.19 -0.15
N ALA A 183 -5.65 14.98 -1.22
CA ALA A 183 -6.13 14.24 -2.39
C ALA A 183 -6.48 12.77 -2.07
N ALA A 184 -5.99 12.23 -0.95
CA ALA A 184 -6.39 10.91 -0.48
C ALA A 184 -7.89 10.78 -0.24
N ARG A 185 -8.62 11.89 0.04
CA ARG A 185 -10.09 11.92 0.12
C ARG A 185 -10.78 11.42 -1.14
N ALA A 186 -10.14 11.62 -2.31
CA ALA A 186 -10.64 11.15 -3.59
C ALA A 186 -10.03 9.80 -4.01
N ILE A 187 -8.77 9.55 -3.64
CA ILE A 187 -8.06 8.32 -4.01
C ILE A 187 -8.56 7.11 -3.21
N GLU A 188 -8.80 7.24 -1.90
CA GLU A 188 -9.31 6.13 -1.09
C GLU A 188 -10.66 5.60 -1.58
N PRO A 189 -11.65 6.43 -1.95
CA PRO A 189 -12.90 5.96 -2.54
C PRO A 189 -12.77 5.19 -3.86
N LEU A 190 -11.68 5.34 -4.61
CA LEU A 190 -11.43 4.49 -5.79
C LEU A 190 -11.36 2.99 -5.43
N CYS A 191 -10.93 2.65 -4.22
CA CYS A 191 -11.00 1.27 -3.72
C CYS A 191 -12.45 0.77 -3.70
N MET A 192 -13.38 1.59 -3.23
CA MET A 192 -14.81 1.23 -3.20
C MET A 192 -15.33 1.01 -4.62
N LEU A 193 -15.04 1.92 -5.55
CA LEU A 193 -15.43 1.82 -6.96
C LEU A 193 -14.81 0.57 -7.62
N TYR A 194 -13.53 0.31 -7.36
CA TYR A 194 -12.81 -0.87 -7.83
C TYR A 194 -13.46 -2.18 -7.38
N CYS A 195 -13.90 -2.25 -6.12
CA CYS A 195 -14.43 -3.48 -5.54
C CYS A 195 -15.84 -3.84 -6.03
N ILE A 196 -16.63 -2.91 -6.56
CA ILE A 196 -18.03 -3.17 -6.98
C ILE A 196 -18.13 -4.29 -8.02
N PRO A 197 -17.41 -4.29 -9.15
CA PRO A 197 -17.49 -5.39 -10.13
C PRO A 197 -17.04 -6.73 -9.51
N GLY A 198 -16.00 -6.74 -8.71
CA GLY A 198 -15.53 -7.94 -8.02
C GLY A 198 -16.56 -8.53 -7.06
N LEU A 199 -17.19 -7.68 -6.24
CA LEU A 199 -18.17 -8.11 -5.24
C LEU A 199 -19.54 -8.49 -5.83
N THR A 200 -19.88 -7.95 -7.00
CA THR A 200 -21.20 -8.17 -7.63
C THR A 200 -21.17 -9.18 -8.76
N ARG A 201 -20.05 -9.36 -9.45
CA ARG A 201 -19.91 -10.17 -10.67
C ARG A 201 -18.67 -11.05 -10.70
N ASP A 202 -17.90 -11.09 -9.60
CA ASP A 202 -16.58 -11.77 -9.49
C ASP A 202 -15.54 -11.29 -10.53
N GLU A 203 -15.62 -10.02 -10.94
CA GLU A 203 -14.73 -9.40 -11.91
C GLU A 203 -13.64 -8.59 -11.19
N TRP A 204 -12.47 -9.21 -10.97
CA TRP A 204 -11.32 -8.60 -10.27
C TRP A 204 -10.16 -8.22 -11.20
N GLY A 205 -10.28 -8.51 -12.50
CA GLY A 205 -9.21 -8.40 -13.49
C GLY A 205 -9.11 -7.04 -14.18
N HIS A 206 -9.50 -5.94 -13.55
CA HIS A 206 -9.50 -4.59 -14.12
C HIS A 206 -8.56 -3.63 -13.36
N ALA A 207 -8.35 -2.44 -13.91
CA ALA A 207 -7.64 -1.32 -13.29
C ALA A 207 -8.15 0.00 -13.87
N PHE A 208 -7.80 1.11 -13.23
CA PHE A 208 -8.10 2.44 -13.76
C PHE A 208 -7.03 2.89 -14.78
N LYS A 209 -7.45 3.66 -15.78
CA LYS A 209 -6.57 4.34 -16.73
C LYS A 209 -7.03 5.77 -16.91
N LEU A 210 -6.14 6.72 -16.68
CA LEU A 210 -6.33 8.11 -17.03
C LEU A 210 -5.88 8.30 -18.48
N LEU A 211 -6.79 8.73 -19.33
CA LEU A 211 -6.49 9.12 -20.71
C LEU A 211 -6.29 10.64 -20.76
N LYS A 212 -5.23 11.07 -21.42
CA LYS A 212 -4.90 12.49 -21.65
C LYS A 212 -4.73 12.74 -23.14
#